data_f507e76b001b8ffb2f3e3dac91515deb
#
_entry.id   f507e76b001b8ffb2f3e3dac91515deb
#
_cell.length_a   1.000
_cell.length_b   1.000
_cell.length_c   1.000
_cell.angle_alpha   90.00
_cell.angle_beta   90.00
_cell.angle_gamma   90.00
#
_symmetry.space_group_name_H-M   'P 1'
#
loop_
_entity.id
_entity.type
_entity.pdbx_description
1 polymer ?
#
loop_
_entity_poly.entity_id
_entity_poly.type
_entity_poly.pdbx_seq_one_letter_code
_entity_poly.pdbx_strand_id
1 'polypeptide(L)'
;MRLVIKIGGSLAFDANGPRLAYLRRVGEVVAVLKKEHQLIVAVGGGQFIRKYLRNVKGKLPNRQIEWIFIELLRANVRLLSFMFGLKPIFDLNEVTKKTTGVVGGIRPGRSTDANAAVCAEKIKADLFIKLTNVEGIFTKDPKKYKSARLIEKLSFGELGKIAEKKTAPAQYGILDPLALAVINRKKIKTVVMSGRNPKHLFDVLQGGPHGTVIG
;
A
#
# COMPACT_ATOMS: atom_id res chain seq x y z
N MET A 1 -5.19 -4.71 17.85
CA MET A 1 -3.97 -4.86 17.00
C MET A 1 -3.53 -3.50 16.45
N ARG A 2 -2.27 -3.39 16.03
CA ARG A 2 -1.72 -2.27 15.28
C ARG A 2 -1.62 -2.65 13.82
N LEU A 3 -2.41 -2.01 12.97
CA LEU A 3 -2.58 -2.37 11.58
C LEU A 3 -2.05 -1.27 10.66
N VAL A 4 -1.36 -1.65 9.59
CA VAL A 4 -1.11 -0.76 8.46
C VAL A 4 -1.75 -1.36 7.23
N ILE A 5 -2.69 -0.63 6.63
CA ILE A 5 -3.39 -1.04 5.42
C ILE A 5 -2.96 -0.14 4.26
N LYS A 6 -2.24 -0.71 3.30
CA LYS A 6 -1.84 0.02 2.09
C LYS A 6 -2.81 -0.27 0.94
N ILE A 7 -3.51 0.75 0.51
CA ILE A 7 -4.44 0.69 -0.62
C ILE A 7 -3.68 0.98 -1.92
N GLY A 8 -3.71 0.04 -2.85
CA GLY A 8 -3.14 0.24 -4.18
C GLY A 8 -3.79 1.45 -4.88
N GLY A 9 -2.96 2.36 -5.40
CA GLY A 9 -3.48 3.59 -6.01
C GLY A 9 -4.48 3.33 -7.13
N SER A 10 -4.31 2.29 -7.93
CA SER A 10 -5.26 1.91 -9.01
C SER A 10 -6.59 1.35 -8.51
N LEU A 11 -6.69 0.94 -7.26
CA LEU A 11 -7.97 0.58 -6.63
C LEU A 11 -8.75 1.84 -6.24
N ALA A 12 -8.04 2.83 -5.69
CA ALA A 12 -8.61 4.06 -5.14
C ALA A 12 -8.86 5.15 -6.19
N PHE A 13 -8.01 5.22 -7.25
CA PHE A 13 -8.03 6.28 -8.25
C PHE A 13 -7.83 5.70 -9.66
N ASP A 14 -8.79 5.92 -10.54
CA ASP A 14 -8.68 5.62 -11.97
C ASP A 14 -8.12 6.82 -12.76
N ALA A 15 -8.30 6.85 -14.08
CA ALA A 15 -7.79 7.93 -14.92
C ALA A 15 -8.58 9.25 -14.78
N ASN A 16 -9.79 9.20 -14.24
CA ASN A 16 -10.70 10.34 -14.11
C ASN A 16 -10.70 10.92 -12.67
N GLY A 17 -10.08 10.23 -11.71
CA GLY A 17 -9.99 10.69 -10.34
C GLY A 17 -10.31 9.62 -9.28
N PRO A 18 -10.86 10.02 -8.13
CA PRO A 18 -11.18 9.11 -7.04
C PRO A 18 -12.38 8.20 -7.37
N ARG A 19 -12.24 6.91 -7.13
CA ARG A 19 -13.31 5.91 -7.25
C ARG A 19 -14.18 5.93 -6.00
N LEU A 20 -15.06 6.95 -5.90
CA LEU A 20 -15.80 7.26 -4.67
C LEU A 20 -16.62 6.08 -4.14
N ALA A 21 -17.28 5.31 -5.01
CA ALA A 21 -18.04 4.13 -4.60
C ALA A 21 -17.14 3.05 -3.93
N TYR A 22 -15.93 2.85 -4.44
CA TYR A 22 -14.95 1.98 -3.82
C TYR A 22 -14.45 2.55 -2.49
N LEU A 23 -14.09 3.83 -2.46
CA LEU A 23 -13.58 4.50 -1.27
C LEU A 23 -14.61 4.54 -0.14
N ARG A 24 -15.91 4.67 -0.44
CA ARG A 24 -17.00 4.54 0.57
C ARG A 24 -17.00 3.16 1.21
N ARG A 25 -16.93 2.08 0.41
CA ARG A 25 -16.85 0.71 0.95
C ARG A 25 -15.60 0.48 1.81
N VAL A 26 -14.46 1.06 1.42
CA VAL A 26 -13.26 1.04 2.27
C VAL A 26 -13.49 1.82 3.55
N GLY A 27 -14.14 2.99 3.48
CA GLY A 27 -14.48 3.83 4.63
C GLY A 27 -15.36 3.10 5.64
N GLU A 28 -16.34 2.30 5.18
CA GLU A 28 -17.18 1.45 6.05
C GLU A 28 -16.34 0.45 6.84
N VAL A 29 -15.39 -0.23 6.17
CA VAL A 29 -14.48 -1.17 6.82
C VAL A 29 -13.55 -0.45 7.80
N VAL A 30 -12.97 0.68 7.38
CA VAL A 30 -12.10 1.51 8.24
C VAL A 30 -12.86 2.01 9.48
N ALA A 31 -14.14 2.38 9.33
CA ALA A 31 -14.97 2.85 10.45
C ALA A 31 -15.17 1.78 11.53
N VAL A 32 -15.24 0.51 11.14
CA VAL A 32 -15.28 -0.62 12.08
C VAL A 32 -13.89 -0.85 12.69
N LEU A 33 -12.87 -1.00 11.85
CA LEU A 33 -11.53 -1.36 12.30
C LEU A 33 -10.91 -0.34 13.26
N LYS A 34 -11.13 0.96 13.04
CA LYS A 34 -10.56 2.02 13.91
C LYS A 34 -11.15 2.07 15.32
N LYS A 35 -12.26 1.37 15.58
CA LYS A 35 -12.84 1.27 16.94
C LYS A 35 -12.07 0.28 17.82
N GLU A 36 -11.52 -0.77 17.21
CA GLU A 36 -10.89 -1.89 17.94
C GLU A 36 -9.37 -1.95 17.71
N HIS A 37 -8.88 -1.27 16.70
CA HIS A 37 -7.49 -1.36 16.28
C HIS A 37 -6.84 0.01 16.10
N GLN A 38 -5.56 0.11 16.40
CA GLN A 38 -4.75 1.24 15.96
C GLN A 38 -4.48 1.08 14.47
N LEU A 39 -4.82 2.09 13.67
CA LEU A 39 -4.86 1.96 12.21
C LEU A 39 -4.12 3.09 11.51
N ILE A 40 -3.19 2.74 10.64
CA ILE A 40 -2.66 3.64 9.61
C ILE A 40 -3.10 3.12 8.23
N VAL A 41 -3.72 3.99 7.44
CA VAL A 41 -4.08 3.72 6.05
C VAL A 41 -3.10 4.43 5.14
N ALA A 42 -2.46 3.71 4.22
CA ALA A 42 -1.58 4.30 3.22
C ALA A 42 -2.21 4.25 1.83
N VAL A 43 -2.05 5.32 1.05
CA VAL A 43 -2.65 5.41 -0.29
C VAL A 43 -1.66 5.86 -1.35
N GLY A 44 -1.75 5.27 -2.54
CA GLY A 44 -0.96 5.66 -3.72
C GLY A 44 -1.69 6.62 -4.65
N GLY A 45 -0.99 7.05 -5.71
CA GLY A 45 -1.49 8.06 -6.65
C GLY A 45 -2.49 7.57 -7.70
N GLY A 46 -2.48 6.26 -8.02
CA GLY A 46 -3.34 5.68 -9.04
C GLY A 46 -3.05 6.12 -10.48
N GLN A 47 -4.02 5.91 -11.35
CA GLN A 47 -3.86 6.24 -12.77
C GLN A 47 -3.99 7.75 -13.03
N PHE A 48 -4.81 8.45 -12.26
CA PHE A 48 -5.02 9.89 -12.38
C PHE A 48 -3.71 10.67 -12.29
N ILE A 49 -2.95 10.46 -11.22
CA ILE A 49 -1.67 11.16 -11.03
C ILE A 49 -0.66 10.74 -12.11
N ARG A 50 -0.60 9.46 -12.49
CA ARG A 50 0.28 9.03 -13.60
C ARG A 50 -0.07 9.67 -14.93
N LYS A 51 -1.37 9.85 -15.23
CA LYS A 51 -1.83 10.55 -16.43
C LYS A 51 -1.43 12.03 -16.37
N TYR A 52 -1.67 12.69 -15.24
CA TYR A 52 -1.28 14.08 -15.02
C TYR A 52 0.23 14.30 -15.26
N LEU A 53 1.07 13.47 -14.63
CA LEU A 53 2.52 13.60 -14.73
C LEU A 53 3.08 13.31 -16.13
N ARG A 54 2.44 12.45 -16.91
CA ARG A 54 2.83 12.23 -18.31
C ARG A 54 2.75 13.50 -19.15
N ASN A 55 1.79 14.38 -18.88
CA ASN A 55 1.61 15.62 -19.63
C ASN A 55 2.70 16.67 -19.33
N VAL A 56 3.37 16.58 -18.18
CA VAL A 56 4.45 17.49 -17.78
C VAL A 56 5.86 16.87 -17.91
N LYS A 57 5.93 15.57 -18.21
CA LYS A 57 7.20 14.86 -18.40
C LYS A 57 7.97 15.47 -19.58
N GLY A 58 9.26 15.76 -19.37
CA GLY A 58 10.12 16.40 -20.35
C GLY A 58 9.93 17.92 -20.49
N LYS A 59 8.95 18.51 -19.81
CA LYS A 59 8.71 19.96 -19.80
C LYS A 59 9.25 20.64 -18.54
N LEU A 60 9.54 19.87 -17.51
CA LEU A 60 10.07 20.35 -16.23
C LEU A 60 11.21 19.43 -15.77
N PRO A 61 12.16 19.92 -14.94
CA PRO A 61 13.15 19.10 -14.27
C PRO A 61 12.50 17.99 -13.44
N ASN A 62 13.09 16.78 -13.44
CA ASN A 62 12.54 15.62 -12.74
C ASN A 62 12.24 15.89 -11.27
N ARG A 63 13.12 16.64 -10.58
CA ARG A 63 12.91 17.00 -9.16
C ARG A 63 11.64 17.82 -8.94
N GLN A 64 11.31 18.72 -9.85
CA GLN A 64 10.06 19.51 -9.78
C GLN A 64 8.84 18.62 -10.04
N ILE A 65 8.93 17.70 -11.01
CA ILE A 65 7.88 16.71 -11.29
C ILE A 65 7.63 15.82 -10.07
N GLU A 66 8.69 15.38 -9.38
CA GLU A 66 8.56 14.58 -8.15
C GLU A 66 7.85 15.36 -7.03
N TRP A 67 8.12 16.66 -6.87
CA TRP A 67 7.40 17.49 -5.90
C TRP A 67 5.93 17.66 -6.27
N ILE A 68 5.61 17.90 -7.56
CA ILE A 68 4.21 17.92 -8.03
C ILE A 68 3.53 16.59 -7.70
N PHE A 69 4.22 15.46 -7.91
CA PHE A 69 3.71 14.14 -7.54
C PHE A 69 3.39 14.04 -6.05
N ILE A 70 4.27 14.54 -5.18
CA ILE A 70 4.05 14.54 -3.73
C ILE A 70 2.81 15.38 -3.36
N GLU A 71 2.65 16.57 -3.93
CA GLU A 71 1.48 17.42 -3.63
C GLU A 71 0.15 16.78 -4.08
N LEU A 72 0.14 16.14 -5.24
CA LEU A 72 -1.03 15.38 -5.69
C LEU A 72 -1.33 14.18 -4.77
N LEU A 73 -0.30 13.49 -4.27
CA LEU A 73 -0.47 12.43 -3.27
C LEU A 73 -0.99 12.98 -1.93
N ARG A 74 -0.56 14.18 -1.51
CA ARG A 74 -1.06 14.85 -0.30
C ARG A 74 -2.54 15.21 -0.43
N ALA A 75 -2.99 15.62 -1.62
CA ALA A 75 -4.42 15.82 -1.89
C ALA A 75 -5.22 14.52 -1.71
N ASN A 76 -4.72 13.39 -2.22
CA ASN A 76 -5.33 12.08 -1.99
C ASN A 76 -5.38 11.70 -0.50
N VAL A 77 -4.30 11.98 0.24
CA VAL A 77 -4.26 11.76 1.70
C VAL A 77 -5.34 12.57 2.41
N ARG A 78 -5.50 13.86 2.08
CA ARG A 78 -6.55 14.71 2.67
C ARG A 78 -7.94 14.19 2.36
N LEU A 79 -8.21 13.80 1.10
CA LEU A 79 -9.49 13.22 0.71
C LEU A 79 -9.83 12.00 1.57
N LEU A 80 -8.89 11.04 1.70
CA LEU A 80 -9.13 9.85 2.50
C LEU A 80 -9.21 10.17 4.00
N SER A 81 -8.46 11.15 4.48
CA SER A 81 -8.53 11.61 5.87
C SER A 81 -9.94 12.10 6.22
N PHE A 82 -10.53 12.90 5.35
CA PHE A 82 -11.91 13.37 5.53
C PHE A 82 -12.92 12.23 5.42
N MET A 83 -12.79 11.37 4.40
CA MET A 83 -13.71 10.24 4.21
C MET A 83 -13.67 9.21 5.36
N PHE A 84 -12.51 8.99 5.97
CA PHE A 84 -12.32 7.96 7.00
C PHE A 84 -12.35 8.51 8.43
N GLY A 85 -12.39 9.83 8.59
CA GLY A 85 -12.30 10.48 9.91
C GLY A 85 -10.99 10.11 10.62
N LEU A 86 -9.87 10.19 9.89
CA LEU A 86 -8.51 9.95 10.36
C LEU A 86 -7.63 11.17 10.09
N LYS A 87 -6.58 11.40 10.89
CA LYS A 87 -5.66 12.52 10.67
C LYS A 87 -4.73 12.27 9.46
N PRO A 88 -4.41 13.29 8.64
CA PRO A 88 -3.39 13.15 7.62
C PRO A 88 -1.99 13.10 8.25
N ILE A 89 -1.09 12.29 7.68
CA ILE A 89 0.31 12.18 8.06
C ILE A 89 1.16 12.70 6.89
N PHE A 90 1.84 13.81 7.07
CA PHE A 90 2.69 14.45 6.07
C PHE A 90 4.17 14.43 6.43
N ASP A 91 4.51 14.07 7.66
CA ASP A 91 5.87 13.83 8.12
C ASP A 91 5.97 12.50 8.87
N LEU A 92 6.93 11.67 8.46
CA LEU A 92 7.17 10.40 9.15
C LEU A 92 7.81 10.59 10.53
N ASN A 93 8.43 11.75 10.81
CA ASN A 93 9.00 12.02 12.13
C ASN A 93 7.91 12.16 13.21
N GLU A 94 6.70 12.57 12.82
CA GLU A 94 5.55 12.68 13.73
C GLU A 94 4.93 11.31 14.07
N VAL A 95 5.33 10.25 13.36
CA VAL A 95 4.78 8.90 13.60
C VAL A 95 5.43 8.29 14.83
N THR A 96 4.63 8.07 15.85
CA THR A 96 4.97 7.40 17.12
C THR A 96 4.26 6.05 17.22
N LYS A 97 4.53 5.29 18.29
CA LYS A 97 3.83 4.02 18.55
C LYS A 97 2.31 4.13 18.68
N LYS A 98 1.76 5.32 18.96
CA LYS A 98 0.32 5.57 19.16
C LYS A 98 -0.34 6.24 17.97
N THR A 99 0.40 6.51 16.89
CA THR A 99 -0.12 7.25 15.74
C THR A 99 -1.17 6.45 14.98
N THR A 100 -2.29 7.09 14.68
CA THR A 100 -3.32 6.65 13.74
C THR A 100 -3.47 7.71 12.64
N GLY A 101 -3.79 7.32 11.41
CA GLY A 101 -3.94 8.32 10.35
C GLY A 101 -3.90 7.78 8.94
N VAL A 102 -3.84 8.71 8.00
CA VAL A 102 -3.69 8.41 6.56
C VAL A 102 -2.35 8.95 6.07
N VAL A 103 -1.57 8.12 5.40
CA VAL A 103 -0.26 8.47 4.83
C VAL A 103 -0.23 8.24 3.31
N GLY A 104 0.61 8.98 2.61
CA GLY A 104 0.83 8.81 1.17
C GLY A 104 2.24 9.18 0.77
N GLY A 105 2.38 10.13 -0.17
CA GLY A 105 3.65 10.73 -0.52
C GLY A 105 4.15 11.68 0.57
N ILE A 106 5.39 11.52 0.98
CA ILE A 106 6.04 12.38 1.99
C ILE A 106 7.12 13.25 1.33
N ARG A 107 8.03 12.63 0.59
CA ARG A 107 9.14 13.30 -0.08
C ARG A 107 9.56 12.55 -1.35
N PRO A 108 10.21 13.23 -2.31
CA PRO A 108 10.83 12.61 -3.47
C PRO A 108 11.73 11.41 -3.13
N GLY A 109 11.85 10.47 -4.07
CA GLY A 109 12.70 9.28 -3.93
C GLY A 109 12.15 8.18 -3.02
N ARG A 110 10.94 8.32 -2.47
CA ARG A 110 10.32 7.31 -1.62
C ARG A 110 8.88 6.99 -2.07
N SER A 111 8.61 5.73 -2.29
CA SER A 111 7.27 5.27 -2.67
C SER A 111 6.28 5.31 -1.51
N THR A 112 4.98 5.23 -1.84
CA THR A 112 3.93 5.11 -0.82
C THR A 112 3.93 3.74 -0.13
N ASP A 113 4.45 2.69 -0.76
CA ASP A 113 4.69 1.38 -0.13
C ASP A 113 5.79 1.48 0.93
N ALA A 114 6.90 2.16 0.59
CA ALA A 114 8.00 2.40 1.54
C ALA A 114 7.57 3.26 2.73
N ASN A 115 6.78 4.31 2.50
CA ASN A 115 6.25 5.14 3.59
C ASN A 115 5.32 4.32 4.51
N ALA A 116 4.47 3.47 3.94
CA ALA A 116 3.61 2.57 4.71
C ALA A 116 4.42 1.57 5.56
N ALA A 117 5.47 0.97 4.98
CA ALA A 117 6.35 0.04 5.70
C ALA A 117 7.12 0.73 6.84
N VAL A 118 7.59 1.97 6.64
CA VAL A 118 8.21 2.78 7.71
C VAL A 118 7.19 3.12 8.80
N CYS A 119 5.95 3.44 8.46
CA CYS A 119 4.89 3.60 9.44
C CYS A 119 4.68 2.32 10.24
N ALA A 120 4.65 1.16 9.56
CA ALA A 120 4.49 -0.14 10.23
C ALA A 120 5.64 -0.43 11.21
N GLU A 121 6.88 -0.13 10.83
CA GLU A 121 8.04 -0.22 11.73
C GLU A 121 7.85 0.69 12.96
N LYS A 122 7.51 1.95 12.76
CA LYS A 122 7.41 2.95 13.84
C LYS A 122 6.30 2.66 14.83
N ILE A 123 5.12 2.22 14.36
CA ILE A 123 4.03 1.82 15.27
C ILE A 123 4.22 0.40 15.83
N LYS A 124 5.24 -0.34 15.40
CA LYS A 124 5.43 -1.78 15.67
C LYS A 124 4.18 -2.56 15.25
N ALA A 125 3.78 -2.44 13.99
CA ALA A 125 2.58 -3.05 13.48
C ALA A 125 2.57 -4.57 13.70
N ASP A 126 1.43 -5.08 14.14
CA ASP A 126 1.20 -6.52 14.28
C ASP A 126 0.91 -7.16 12.92
N LEU A 127 0.36 -6.36 11.99
CA LEU A 127 0.06 -6.80 10.63
C LEU A 127 0.14 -5.63 9.63
N PHE A 128 0.83 -5.87 8.52
CA PHE A 128 0.83 -5.01 7.34
C PHE A 128 -0.02 -5.67 6.25
N ILE A 129 -1.01 -4.98 5.70
CA ILE A 129 -1.86 -5.51 4.64
C ILE A 129 -1.73 -4.65 3.40
N LYS A 130 -1.34 -5.26 2.27
CA LYS A 130 -1.35 -4.59 0.97
C LYS A 130 -2.55 -5.03 0.15
N LEU A 131 -3.46 -4.08 -0.09
CA LEU A 131 -4.56 -4.23 -1.02
C LEU A 131 -4.09 -3.90 -2.45
N THR A 132 -4.23 -4.85 -3.35
CA THR A 132 -3.83 -4.74 -4.76
C THR A 132 -4.97 -5.17 -5.69
N ASN A 133 -4.79 -5.01 -7.00
CA ASN A 133 -5.76 -5.41 -8.02
C ASN A 133 -5.61 -6.87 -8.48
N VAL A 134 -4.72 -7.62 -7.87
CA VAL A 134 -4.50 -9.06 -8.07
C VAL A 134 -4.64 -9.80 -6.75
N GLU A 135 -4.83 -11.12 -6.79
CA GLU A 135 -5.16 -11.92 -5.62
C GLU A 135 -4.02 -12.00 -4.59
N GLY A 136 -2.77 -11.80 -5.00
CA GLY A 136 -1.59 -11.84 -4.14
C GLY A 136 -0.31 -11.75 -4.95
N ILE A 137 0.75 -12.38 -4.47
CA ILE A 137 2.04 -12.50 -5.15
C ILE A 137 2.01 -13.76 -6.03
N PHE A 138 2.39 -13.61 -7.30
CA PHE A 138 2.41 -14.69 -8.26
C PHE A 138 3.84 -15.04 -8.69
N THR A 139 4.05 -16.29 -9.10
CA THR A 139 5.32 -16.76 -9.65
C THR A 139 5.71 -16.04 -10.94
N LYS A 140 4.73 -15.47 -11.69
CA LYS A 140 4.87 -14.68 -12.92
C LYS A 140 3.71 -13.66 -12.98
N ASP A 141 3.74 -12.75 -13.96
CA ASP A 141 2.62 -11.84 -14.21
C ASP A 141 1.37 -12.63 -14.70
N PRO A 142 0.30 -12.71 -13.88
CA PRO A 142 -0.90 -13.50 -14.25
C PRO A 142 -1.67 -12.90 -15.43
N LYS A 143 -1.41 -11.65 -15.79
CA LYS A 143 -2.01 -11.03 -16.98
C LYS A 143 -1.34 -11.46 -18.27
N LYS A 144 -0.06 -11.89 -18.20
CA LYS A 144 0.75 -12.27 -19.35
C LYS A 144 0.91 -13.78 -19.48
N TYR A 145 0.90 -14.49 -18.38
CA TYR A 145 1.23 -15.92 -18.34
C TYR A 145 0.12 -16.73 -17.68
N LYS A 146 -0.54 -17.60 -18.45
CA LYS A 146 -1.56 -18.54 -17.93
C LYS A 146 -0.97 -19.53 -16.89
N SER A 147 0.34 -19.78 -16.94
CA SER A 147 1.07 -20.62 -15.98
C SER A 147 1.46 -19.91 -14.68
N ALA A 148 1.04 -18.66 -14.49
CA ALA A 148 1.27 -17.95 -13.24
C ALA A 148 0.45 -18.59 -12.12
N ARG A 149 1.13 -18.94 -11.01
CA ARG A 149 0.51 -19.52 -9.82
C ARG A 149 0.59 -18.54 -8.67
N LEU A 150 -0.47 -18.44 -7.88
CA LEU A 150 -0.47 -17.70 -6.63
C LEU A 150 0.47 -18.37 -5.64
N ILE A 151 1.28 -17.58 -4.95
CA ILE A 151 2.12 -18.01 -3.84
C ILE A 151 1.35 -17.70 -2.56
N GLU A 152 0.82 -18.72 -1.89
CA GLU A 152 -0.02 -18.52 -0.71
C GLU A 152 0.80 -18.12 0.52
N LYS A 153 2.01 -18.64 0.66
CA LYS A 153 2.90 -18.36 1.80
C LYS A 153 4.32 -18.08 1.32
N LEU A 154 4.95 -17.10 1.95
CA LEU A 154 6.37 -16.78 1.79
C LEU A 154 7.01 -16.58 3.16
N SER A 155 8.13 -17.22 3.37
CA SER A 155 9.00 -16.91 4.51
C SER A 155 9.73 -15.57 4.30
N PHE A 156 10.20 -14.97 5.36
CA PHE A 156 11.07 -13.77 5.27
C PHE A 156 12.38 -14.05 4.52
N GLY A 157 12.90 -15.30 4.60
CA GLY A 157 14.08 -15.70 3.83
C GLY A 157 13.84 -15.70 2.32
N GLU A 158 12.72 -16.25 1.87
CA GLU A 158 12.31 -16.23 0.46
C GLU A 158 12.03 -14.81 -0.02
N LEU A 159 11.38 -13.98 0.81
CA LEU A 159 11.15 -12.57 0.51
C LEU A 159 12.48 -11.81 0.31
N GLY A 160 13.50 -12.08 1.14
CA GLY A 160 14.83 -11.51 0.99
C GLY A 160 15.46 -11.85 -0.36
N LYS A 161 15.43 -13.13 -0.75
CA LYS A 161 15.94 -13.59 -2.06
C LYS A 161 15.22 -12.92 -3.24
N ILE A 162 13.92 -12.68 -3.12
CA ILE A 162 13.13 -11.96 -4.13
C ILE A 162 13.55 -10.48 -4.20
N ALA A 163 13.78 -9.85 -3.05
CA ALA A 163 14.18 -8.44 -2.98
C ALA A 163 15.58 -8.18 -3.59
N GLU A 164 16.50 -9.13 -3.45
CA GLU A 164 17.87 -9.05 -4.00
C GLU A 164 17.90 -9.24 -5.52
N LYS A 165 17.02 -10.08 -6.07
CA LYS A 165 16.95 -10.34 -7.51
C LYS A 165 16.10 -9.28 -8.21
N LYS A 166 16.75 -8.21 -8.73
CA LYS A 166 16.09 -7.14 -9.54
C LYS A 166 15.26 -7.66 -10.73
N THR A 167 15.40 -8.90 -11.13
CA THR A 167 14.79 -9.55 -12.30
C THR A 167 13.96 -10.80 -11.98
N ALA A 168 13.64 -11.06 -10.70
CA ALA A 168 12.90 -12.27 -10.34
C ALA A 168 11.48 -12.27 -10.95
N PRO A 169 11.03 -13.39 -11.54
CA PRO A 169 9.67 -13.53 -12.11
C PRO A 169 8.54 -13.25 -11.13
N ALA A 170 8.78 -13.43 -9.85
CA ALA A 170 7.83 -13.21 -8.74
C ALA A 170 7.62 -11.74 -8.37
N GLN A 171 7.96 -10.77 -9.22
CA GLN A 171 7.82 -9.32 -8.90
C GLN A 171 6.42 -8.76 -9.10
N TYR A 172 5.47 -9.55 -9.60
CA TYR A 172 4.13 -9.03 -9.86
C TYR A 172 3.27 -9.01 -8.57
N GLY A 173 2.81 -7.83 -8.24
CA GLY A 173 2.02 -7.61 -7.02
C GLY A 173 2.85 -7.28 -5.77
N ILE A 174 4.18 -7.35 -5.85
CA ILE A 174 5.10 -7.12 -4.73
C ILE A 174 5.21 -5.63 -4.39
N LEU A 175 5.59 -5.37 -3.17
CA LEU A 175 6.03 -4.10 -2.63
C LEU A 175 7.34 -3.67 -3.31
N ASP A 176 7.62 -2.36 -3.31
CA ASP A 176 8.91 -1.88 -3.81
C ASP A 176 10.09 -2.34 -2.92
N PRO A 177 11.33 -2.27 -3.43
CA PRO A 177 12.51 -2.78 -2.71
C PRO A 177 12.70 -2.19 -1.31
N LEU A 178 12.42 -0.90 -1.10
CA LEU A 178 12.55 -0.27 0.22
C LEU A 178 11.52 -0.81 1.20
N ALA A 179 10.26 -0.98 0.76
CA ALA A 179 9.22 -1.58 1.60
C ALA A 179 9.59 -3.03 1.96
N LEU A 180 10.06 -3.82 0.98
CA LEU A 180 10.51 -5.20 1.22
C LEU A 180 11.67 -5.26 2.22
N ALA A 181 12.65 -4.36 2.11
CA ALA A 181 13.79 -4.29 3.03
C ALA A 181 13.33 -4.01 4.47
N VAL A 182 12.40 -3.08 4.67
CA VAL A 182 11.84 -2.75 6.00
C VAL A 182 11.07 -3.95 6.56
N ILE A 183 10.16 -4.53 5.78
CA ILE A 183 9.34 -5.69 6.17
C ILE A 183 10.23 -6.88 6.55
N ASN A 184 11.22 -7.19 5.72
CA ASN A 184 12.12 -8.30 5.98
C ASN A 184 13.01 -8.07 7.21
N ARG A 185 13.62 -6.88 7.32
CA ARG A 185 14.49 -6.53 8.46
C ARG A 185 13.74 -6.57 9.79
N LYS A 186 12.50 -6.09 9.80
CA LYS A 186 11.67 -5.98 11.02
C LYS A 186 10.75 -7.16 11.25
N LYS A 187 10.78 -8.14 10.34
CA LYS A 187 9.92 -9.33 10.41
C LYS A 187 8.44 -8.97 10.61
N ILE A 188 7.97 -7.98 9.83
CA ILE A 188 6.58 -7.53 9.92
C ILE A 188 5.69 -8.52 9.18
N LYS A 189 4.82 -9.22 9.89
CA LYS A 189 3.82 -10.10 9.26
C LYS A 189 3.04 -9.31 8.22
N THR A 190 2.97 -9.82 7.00
CA THR A 190 2.42 -9.08 5.87
C THR A 190 1.45 -9.96 5.08
N VAL A 191 0.34 -9.38 4.66
CA VAL A 191 -0.61 -10.02 3.73
C VAL A 191 -0.70 -9.15 2.48
N VAL A 192 -0.49 -9.76 1.31
CA VAL A 192 -0.76 -9.14 0.00
C VAL A 192 -1.98 -9.79 -0.58
N MET A 193 -3.05 -9.03 -0.81
CA MET A 193 -4.34 -9.57 -1.21
C MET A 193 -5.07 -8.67 -2.21
N SER A 194 -6.09 -9.24 -2.85
CA SER A 194 -7.03 -8.47 -3.65
C SER A 194 -7.80 -7.47 -2.78
N GLY A 195 -7.76 -6.20 -3.18
CA GLY A 195 -8.53 -5.15 -2.52
C GLY A 195 -9.86 -4.84 -3.21
N ARG A 196 -10.29 -5.63 -4.20
CA ARG A 196 -11.55 -5.39 -4.93
C ARG A 196 -12.77 -5.42 -4.02
N ASN A 197 -12.76 -6.33 -3.04
CA ASN A 197 -13.73 -6.36 -1.97
C ASN A 197 -13.03 -6.05 -0.63
N PRO A 198 -13.14 -4.82 -0.10
CA PRO A 198 -12.47 -4.45 1.15
C PRO A 198 -13.00 -5.21 2.39
N LYS A 199 -14.18 -5.84 2.33
CA LYS A 199 -14.72 -6.63 3.44
C LYS A 199 -13.89 -7.87 3.76
N HIS A 200 -13.13 -8.42 2.80
CA HIS A 200 -12.20 -9.54 3.04
C HIS A 200 -11.08 -9.18 4.05
N LEU A 201 -10.93 -7.90 4.42
CA LEU A 201 -10.06 -7.50 5.53
C LEU A 201 -10.50 -8.14 6.86
N PHE A 202 -11.79 -8.33 7.09
CA PHE A 202 -12.30 -9.00 8.29
C PHE A 202 -11.89 -10.47 8.33
N ASP A 203 -11.98 -11.16 7.18
CA ASP A 203 -11.59 -12.57 7.08
C ASP A 203 -10.10 -12.75 7.39
N VAL A 204 -9.25 -11.87 6.84
CA VAL A 204 -7.78 -11.87 7.08
C VAL A 204 -7.47 -11.66 8.57
N LEU A 205 -8.18 -10.76 9.23
CA LEU A 205 -7.98 -10.50 10.66
C LEU A 205 -8.40 -11.68 11.55
N GLN A 206 -9.31 -12.52 11.07
CA GLN A 206 -9.73 -13.76 11.70
C GLN A 206 -8.86 -14.97 11.30
N GLY A 207 -7.81 -14.76 10.51
CA GLY A 207 -6.93 -15.84 10.05
C GLY A 207 -7.41 -16.59 8.80
N GLY A 208 -8.43 -16.10 8.13
CA GLY A 208 -8.95 -16.67 6.88
C GLY A 208 -7.94 -16.57 5.72
N PRO A 209 -8.02 -17.51 4.75
CA PRO A 209 -7.08 -17.59 3.64
C PRO A 209 -7.38 -16.52 2.58
N HIS A 210 -6.59 -15.48 2.51
CA HIS A 210 -6.66 -14.47 1.44
C HIS A 210 -5.28 -14.05 0.98
N GLY A 211 -5.01 -14.23 -0.30
CA GLY A 211 -3.80 -13.75 -0.95
C GLY A 211 -2.53 -14.46 -0.53
N THR A 212 -1.45 -13.72 -0.39
CA THR A 212 -0.12 -14.20 0.02
C THR A 212 0.18 -13.73 1.43
N VAL A 213 0.49 -14.65 2.33
CA VAL A 213 0.94 -14.39 3.69
C VAL A 213 2.47 -14.44 3.72
N ILE A 214 3.10 -13.42 4.28
CA ILE A 214 4.55 -13.32 4.50
C ILE A 214 4.78 -13.33 6.01
N GLY A 215 5.52 -14.34 6.50
CA GLY A 215 5.78 -14.49 7.93
C GLY A 215 6.67 -15.65 8.29
#